data_bd6bcddd65f7cd374c9018e3b7ebddbe
#
_entry.id   bd6bcddd65f7cd374c9018e3b7ebddbe
#
_cell.length_a   1.000
_cell.length_b   1.000
_cell.length_c   1.000
_cell.angle_alpha   90.00
_cell.angle_beta   90.00
_cell.angle_gamma   90.00
#
_symmetry.space_group_name_H-M   'P 1'
#
loop_
_entity.id
_entity.type
_entity.pdbx_description
1 polymer ?
#
loop_
_entity_poly.entity_id
_entity_poly.type
_entity_poly.pdbx_seq_one_letter_code
_entity_poly.pdbx_strand_id
1 'polypeptide(L)'
;LRKSKIHIMLDQESLCKWFFEVQEELAKSTEYKGIFLIWDEFTDVMDLEIGPTALGSLQELTEATMQSTSNSYVFLIAHPSALDKLNAEKRTRTTGRYHYMHYNMEPVSAFKIMSRKFMHEQDSSNPAYVLYHEMTDKYFAQMRDVYEKYSSTSNNPMETLEDLKSLFPVHPATANMATYYAREVGSSSRSVFEFLGDNKAIRQFLDNEEFFTQGQMITADYLWDFVLDEFNKKTVKYGVVTERFNSYKLHVAKKGDEYLAVFKSILLLNAFNNLAANETVTPSEENIRNMYVGTPFDKDMDTILDWINTEGIVQKSPQGIYEIRFSALDTKEIEEIKKQLLANDFKYTSQLLKFSNIAQEAVDNKLKQINRPVAFEFYSEDVNEYTLLNKIENGRKNAPSYVVFIAFMLARSNRELAVLKDIAQKASEDERFKNVAFIAFDSVLD
;
A
#
# COMPACT_ATOMS: atom_id res chain seq x y z
N LEU A 1 -5.76 14.23 48.96
CA LEU A 1 -5.08 12.97 49.30
C LEU A 1 -4.05 13.12 50.45
N ARG A 2 -3.26 14.18 50.51
CA ARG A 2 -2.29 14.41 51.61
C ARG A 2 -2.94 14.65 52.99
N LYS A 3 -4.22 14.98 53.05
CA LYS A 3 -4.96 15.22 54.33
C LYS A 3 -5.70 14.01 54.89
N SER A 4 -5.83 12.92 54.13
CA SER A 4 -6.74 11.80 54.46
C SER A 4 -6.05 10.55 55.02
N LYS A 5 -4.74 10.51 55.24
CA LYS A 5 -4.01 9.30 55.75
C LYS A 5 -4.37 7.98 55.02
N ILE A 6 -4.78 8.05 53.77
CA ILE A 6 -5.08 6.87 52.97
C ILE A 6 -3.77 6.29 52.47
N HIS A 7 -3.37 5.14 52.99
CA HIS A 7 -2.30 4.33 52.45
C HIS A 7 -2.87 3.53 51.29
N ILE A 8 -2.53 3.92 50.07
CA ILE A 8 -2.86 3.11 48.88
C ILE A 8 -1.79 2.02 48.78
N MET A 9 -2.17 0.78 49.09
CA MET A 9 -1.36 -0.39 48.73
C MET A 9 -1.52 -0.64 47.24
N LEU A 10 -0.42 -0.65 46.51
CA LEU A 10 -0.40 -0.79 45.04
C LEU A 10 -0.12 -2.22 44.58
N ASP A 11 -0.31 -3.20 45.49
CA ASP A 11 -0.26 -4.60 45.05
C ASP A 11 -1.57 -5.00 44.35
N GLN A 12 -1.47 -6.00 43.48
CA GLN A 12 -2.53 -6.41 42.58
C GLN A 12 -3.75 -6.95 43.28
N GLU A 13 -3.56 -7.75 44.34
CA GLU A 13 -4.65 -8.33 45.14
C GLU A 13 -5.43 -7.24 45.88
N SER A 14 -4.72 -6.31 46.49
CA SER A 14 -5.34 -5.16 47.20
C SER A 14 -6.12 -4.25 46.23
N LEU A 15 -5.64 -4.06 45.01
CA LEU A 15 -6.35 -3.29 43.99
C LEU A 15 -7.67 -3.95 43.58
N CYS A 16 -7.65 -5.26 43.31
CA CYS A 16 -8.85 -6.02 42.99
C CYS A 16 -9.87 -6.00 44.14
N LYS A 17 -9.41 -6.23 45.36
CA LYS A 17 -10.26 -6.18 46.54
C LYS A 17 -10.91 -4.81 46.73
N TRP A 18 -10.13 -3.74 46.61
CA TRP A 18 -10.63 -2.37 46.70
C TRP A 18 -11.67 -2.09 45.60
N PHE A 19 -11.45 -2.53 44.39
CA PHE A 19 -12.37 -2.34 43.28
C PHE A 19 -13.73 -2.96 43.53
N PHE A 20 -13.77 -4.16 44.09
CA PHE A 20 -15.04 -4.83 44.48
C PHE A 20 -15.70 -4.24 45.72
N GLU A 21 -14.92 -3.80 46.70
CA GLU A 21 -15.46 -3.05 47.87
C GLU A 21 -16.15 -1.75 47.41
N VAL A 22 -15.55 -1.03 46.46
CA VAL A 22 -16.15 0.17 45.84
C VAL A 22 -17.43 -0.19 45.08
N GLN A 23 -17.43 -1.28 44.31
CA GLN A 23 -18.62 -1.75 43.58
C GLN A 23 -19.77 -2.08 44.56
N GLU A 24 -19.49 -2.80 45.66
CA GLU A 24 -20.49 -3.12 46.64
C GLU A 24 -21.04 -1.89 47.35
N GLU A 25 -20.18 -0.96 47.72
CA GLU A 25 -20.60 0.28 48.39
C GLU A 25 -21.44 1.16 47.45
N LEU A 26 -21.07 1.29 46.18
CA LEU A 26 -21.89 1.97 45.19
C LEU A 26 -23.28 1.34 45.06
N ALA A 27 -23.35 0.02 45.02
CA ALA A 27 -24.62 -0.70 44.90
C ALA A 27 -25.53 -0.56 46.14
N LYS A 28 -24.92 -0.33 47.32
CA LYS A 28 -25.64 -0.14 48.60
C LYS A 28 -26.07 1.31 48.82
N SER A 29 -25.19 2.26 48.51
CA SER A 29 -25.34 3.67 48.87
C SER A 29 -25.87 4.55 47.73
N THR A 30 -25.95 4.04 46.51
CA THR A 30 -26.37 4.78 45.33
C THR A 30 -27.31 3.97 44.44
N GLU A 31 -27.82 4.59 43.38
CA GLU A 31 -28.57 3.92 42.30
C GLU A 31 -27.69 3.09 41.34
N TYR A 32 -26.37 3.28 41.35
CA TYR A 32 -25.45 2.56 40.51
C TYR A 32 -25.23 1.11 40.95
N LYS A 33 -25.14 0.19 39.98
CA LYS A 33 -25.06 -1.25 40.25
C LYS A 33 -23.75 -1.89 39.83
N GLY A 34 -22.85 -1.14 39.22
CA GLY A 34 -21.56 -1.65 38.74
C GLY A 34 -20.61 -0.54 38.30
N ILE A 35 -19.43 -0.93 37.87
CA ILE A 35 -18.35 -0.03 37.45
C ILE A 35 -17.96 -0.39 36.01
N PHE A 36 -17.86 0.62 35.12
CA PHE A 36 -17.24 0.51 33.83
C PHE A 36 -15.86 1.18 33.89
N LEU A 37 -14.81 0.36 33.78
CA LEU A 37 -13.45 0.85 33.63
C LEU A 37 -13.15 0.92 32.15
N ILE A 38 -13.02 2.12 31.60
CA ILE A 38 -12.67 2.35 30.21
C ILE A 38 -11.26 2.91 30.17
N TRP A 39 -10.34 2.17 29.57
CA TRP A 39 -8.96 2.60 29.36
C TRP A 39 -8.72 2.83 27.89
N ASP A 40 -8.74 4.10 27.51
CA ASP A 40 -8.41 4.54 26.14
C ASP A 40 -6.90 4.63 25.95
N GLU A 41 -6.45 4.54 24.69
CA GLU A 41 -5.03 4.57 24.30
C GLU A 41 -4.20 3.47 25.01
N PHE A 42 -4.77 2.29 25.24
CA PHE A 42 -4.06 1.20 25.91
C PHE A 42 -2.83 0.73 25.09
N THR A 43 -2.77 1.05 23.82
CA THR A 43 -1.57 0.83 22.95
C THR A 43 -0.33 1.48 23.55
N ASP A 44 -0.45 2.69 24.11
CA ASP A 44 0.68 3.43 24.68
C ASP A 44 1.28 2.69 25.89
N VAL A 45 0.44 2.02 26.67
CA VAL A 45 0.91 1.17 27.78
C VAL A 45 1.68 -0.03 27.26
N MET A 46 1.24 -0.62 26.14
CA MET A 46 1.90 -1.75 25.50
C MET A 46 3.23 -1.36 24.83
N ASP A 47 3.44 -0.08 24.56
CA ASP A 47 4.68 0.46 24.01
C ASP A 47 5.78 0.64 25.06
N LEU A 48 5.42 0.63 26.32
CA LEU A 48 6.36 0.65 27.43
C LEU A 48 6.98 -0.73 27.64
N GLU A 49 8.22 -0.79 28.15
CA GLU A 49 8.88 -2.06 28.50
C GLU A 49 8.06 -2.92 29.47
N ILE A 50 7.26 -2.27 30.33
CA ILE A 50 6.36 -2.92 31.29
C ILE A 50 5.04 -3.39 30.68
N GLY A 51 4.74 -2.98 29.41
CA GLY A 51 3.42 -3.21 28.79
C GLY A 51 2.92 -4.65 28.83
N PRO A 52 3.73 -5.65 28.40
CA PRO A 52 3.35 -7.05 28.49
C PRO A 52 3.14 -7.56 29.93
N THR A 53 3.80 -6.93 30.92
CA THR A 53 3.62 -7.24 32.33
C THR A 53 2.37 -6.55 32.88
N ALA A 54 2.13 -5.30 32.50
CA ALA A 54 0.93 -4.54 32.88
C ALA A 54 -0.36 -5.26 32.43
N LEU A 55 -0.37 -5.81 31.19
CA LEU A 55 -1.49 -6.62 30.73
C LEU A 55 -1.71 -7.87 31.59
N GLY A 56 -0.63 -8.52 32.00
CA GLY A 56 -0.69 -9.65 32.95
C GLY A 56 -1.27 -9.24 34.30
N SER A 57 -0.92 -8.04 34.78
CA SER A 57 -1.43 -7.51 36.05
C SER A 57 -2.92 -7.15 35.99
N LEU A 58 -3.43 -6.72 34.86
CA LEU A 58 -4.86 -6.51 34.64
C LEU A 58 -5.67 -7.83 34.57
N GLN A 59 -5.00 -8.95 34.36
CA GLN A 59 -5.65 -10.25 34.20
C GLN A 59 -6.48 -10.64 35.43
N GLU A 60 -5.97 -10.45 36.63
CA GLU A 60 -6.72 -10.78 37.86
C GLU A 60 -7.97 -9.91 38.01
N LEU A 61 -7.85 -8.61 37.69
CA LEU A 61 -9.00 -7.73 37.68
C LEU A 61 -10.05 -8.17 36.64
N THR A 62 -9.58 -8.54 35.45
CA THR A 62 -10.44 -9.02 34.35
C THR A 62 -11.14 -10.33 34.75
N GLU A 63 -10.41 -11.30 35.29
CA GLU A 63 -10.97 -12.58 35.74
C GLU A 63 -11.98 -12.37 36.89
N ALA A 64 -11.71 -11.43 37.78
CA ALA A 64 -12.62 -11.08 38.84
C ALA A 64 -13.91 -10.42 38.32
N THR A 65 -13.84 -9.59 37.29
CA THR A 65 -15.03 -9.00 36.63
C THR A 65 -15.87 -10.03 35.86
N MET A 66 -15.30 -11.18 35.50
CA MET A 66 -16.02 -12.27 34.81
C MET A 66 -16.84 -13.16 35.77
N GLN A 67 -16.73 -12.96 37.07
CA GLN A 67 -17.53 -13.72 38.04
C GLN A 67 -19.01 -13.33 37.94
N SER A 68 -19.89 -14.29 38.11
CA SER A 68 -21.35 -14.12 37.96
C SER A 68 -21.97 -13.10 38.95
N THR A 69 -21.26 -12.76 40.00
CA THR A 69 -21.68 -11.78 41.01
C THR A 69 -21.21 -10.35 40.69
N SER A 70 -20.36 -10.17 39.71
CA SER A 70 -19.84 -8.87 39.30
C SER A 70 -20.74 -8.22 38.27
N ASN A 71 -21.05 -6.93 38.47
CA ASN A 71 -21.68 -6.05 37.47
C ASN A 71 -20.68 -5.03 36.93
N SER A 72 -19.39 -5.35 36.98
CA SER A 72 -18.35 -4.44 36.53
C SER A 72 -17.70 -4.96 35.25
N TYR A 73 -17.25 -4.05 34.39
CA TYR A 73 -16.70 -4.33 33.09
C TYR A 73 -15.41 -3.54 32.87
N VAL A 74 -14.46 -4.17 32.20
CA VAL A 74 -13.20 -3.54 31.80
C VAL A 74 -13.16 -3.47 30.26
N PHE A 75 -13.04 -2.27 29.74
CA PHE A 75 -12.88 -1.98 28.29
C PHE A 75 -11.48 -1.45 28.05
N LEU A 76 -10.70 -2.15 27.24
CA LEU A 76 -9.40 -1.70 26.78
C LEU A 76 -9.53 -1.30 25.32
N ILE A 77 -9.32 -0.01 25.04
CA ILE A 77 -9.34 0.52 23.66
C ILE A 77 -7.89 0.62 23.20
N ALA A 78 -7.54 -0.16 22.19
CA ALA A 78 -6.18 -0.27 21.70
C ALA A 78 -6.14 -0.40 20.18
N HIS A 79 -5.07 0.06 19.56
CA HIS A 79 -4.80 -0.21 18.17
C HIS A 79 -4.48 -1.70 17.95
N PRO A 80 -4.88 -2.33 16.83
CA PRO A 80 -4.62 -3.74 16.55
C PRO A 80 -3.17 -4.17 16.73
N SER A 81 -2.21 -3.28 16.43
CA SER A 81 -0.76 -3.52 16.60
C SER A 81 -0.33 -3.75 18.05
N ALA A 82 -1.15 -3.39 19.05
CA ALA A 82 -0.84 -3.64 20.45
C ALA A 82 -0.69 -5.15 20.74
N LEU A 83 -1.48 -5.99 20.08
CA LEU A 83 -1.41 -7.45 20.23
C LEU A 83 -0.20 -8.07 19.53
N ASP A 84 0.37 -7.40 18.52
CA ASP A 84 1.54 -7.90 17.79
C ASP A 84 2.82 -7.85 18.64
N LYS A 85 2.81 -7.08 19.74
CA LYS A 85 3.90 -6.99 20.73
C LYS A 85 3.91 -8.17 21.71
N LEU A 86 2.86 -8.95 21.73
CA LEU A 86 2.77 -10.15 22.56
C LEU A 86 3.34 -11.35 21.79
N ASN A 87 4.10 -12.21 22.48
CA ASN A 87 4.45 -13.50 21.91
C ASN A 87 3.19 -14.37 21.72
N ALA A 88 3.27 -15.41 20.89
CA ALA A 88 2.13 -16.23 20.51
C ALA A 88 1.36 -16.80 21.72
N GLU A 89 2.05 -17.23 22.76
CA GLU A 89 1.44 -17.80 23.98
C GLU A 89 0.67 -16.73 24.78
N LYS A 90 1.29 -15.57 25.02
CA LYS A 90 0.63 -14.46 25.72
C LYS A 90 -0.56 -13.93 24.93
N ARG A 91 -0.41 -13.84 23.60
CA ARG A 91 -1.50 -13.41 22.70
C ARG A 91 -2.72 -14.34 22.84
N THR A 92 -2.51 -15.66 22.76
CA THR A 92 -3.59 -16.64 22.89
C THR A 92 -4.27 -16.55 24.25
N ARG A 93 -3.51 -16.42 25.34
CA ARG A 93 -4.06 -16.28 26.68
C ARG A 93 -4.88 -15.00 26.85
N THR A 94 -4.40 -13.89 26.30
CA THR A 94 -5.08 -12.59 26.37
C THR A 94 -6.37 -12.61 25.55
N THR A 95 -6.31 -13.06 24.30
CA THR A 95 -7.49 -13.09 23.41
C THR A 95 -8.58 -14.04 23.91
N GLY A 96 -8.22 -15.11 24.63
CA GLY A 96 -9.18 -16.02 25.22
C GLY A 96 -9.96 -15.48 26.43
N ARG A 97 -9.51 -14.36 27.01
CA ARG A 97 -10.12 -13.75 28.22
C ARG A 97 -10.90 -12.46 27.96
N TYR A 98 -10.69 -11.85 26.81
CA TYR A 98 -11.38 -10.63 26.40
C TYR A 98 -12.35 -10.93 25.27
N HIS A 99 -13.51 -10.33 25.33
CA HIS A 99 -14.39 -10.27 24.17
C HIS A 99 -13.84 -9.23 23.21
N TYR A 100 -13.36 -9.69 22.05
CA TYR A 100 -12.69 -8.86 21.08
C TYR A 100 -13.69 -8.25 20.10
N MET A 101 -13.81 -6.94 20.11
CA MET A 101 -14.62 -6.19 19.16
C MET A 101 -13.69 -5.43 18.21
N HIS A 102 -13.68 -5.81 16.96
CA HIS A 102 -13.03 -5.05 15.92
C HIS A 102 -13.89 -3.88 15.50
N TYR A 103 -13.40 -2.69 15.73
CA TYR A 103 -13.98 -1.49 15.17
C TYR A 103 -13.00 -0.93 14.12
N ASN A 104 -13.28 -1.20 12.86
CA ASN A 104 -12.58 -0.56 11.75
C ASN A 104 -13.45 0.57 11.23
N MET A 105 -12.92 1.79 11.30
CA MET A 105 -13.56 2.90 10.61
C MET A 105 -13.43 2.64 9.10
N GLU A 106 -14.55 2.40 8.44
CA GLU A 106 -14.56 2.30 6.98
C GLU A 106 -14.11 3.63 6.37
N PRO A 107 -13.40 3.62 5.21
CA PRO A 107 -13.00 4.85 4.52
C PRO A 107 -14.17 5.81 4.29
N VAL A 108 -15.34 5.27 4.05
CA VAL A 108 -16.62 5.98 3.89
C VAL A 108 -16.98 6.84 5.11
N SER A 109 -16.84 6.28 6.31
CA SER A 109 -17.09 7.03 7.54
C SER A 109 -16.10 8.18 7.69
N ALA A 110 -14.88 8.00 7.19
CA ALA A 110 -13.87 9.06 7.21
C ALA A 110 -14.25 10.23 6.31
N PHE A 111 -14.73 10.01 5.08
CA PHE A 111 -15.20 11.09 4.21
C PHE A 111 -16.34 11.87 4.83
N LYS A 112 -17.33 11.19 5.41
CA LYS A 112 -18.44 11.81 6.11
C LYS A 112 -17.99 12.66 7.30
N ILE A 113 -17.00 12.20 8.04
CA ILE A 113 -16.42 12.96 9.15
C ILE A 113 -15.65 14.17 8.63
N MET A 114 -14.86 13.97 7.57
CA MET A 114 -14.11 15.06 6.91
C MET A 114 -15.04 16.13 6.36
N SER A 115 -16.12 15.76 5.67
CA SER A 115 -17.07 16.68 5.07
C SER A 115 -17.74 17.58 6.10
N ARG A 116 -18.02 17.06 7.29
CA ARG A 116 -18.57 17.84 8.39
C ARG A 116 -17.61 18.90 8.96
N LYS A 117 -16.32 18.79 8.68
CA LYS A 117 -15.33 19.79 9.08
C LYS A 117 -15.34 21.03 8.20
N PHE A 118 -15.77 20.88 6.94
CA PHE A 118 -15.93 22.01 6.04
C PHE A 118 -17.28 22.65 6.30
N MET A 119 -17.27 23.89 6.82
CA MET A 119 -18.48 24.69 6.97
C MET A 119 -18.64 25.50 5.68
N HIS A 120 -19.59 25.09 4.86
CA HIS A 120 -19.96 25.82 3.65
C HIS A 120 -20.99 26.90 3.96
N GLU A 121 -21.00 27.98 3.18
CA GLU A 121 -22.06 28.96 3.20
C GLU A 121 -23.41 28.27 2.91
N GLN A 122 -24.40 28.52 3.74
CA GLN A 122 -25.73 27.91 3.64
C GLN A 122 -26.79 28.86 3.06
N ASP A 123 -26.51 30.15 3.05
CA ASP A 123 -27.41 31.14 2.49
C ASP A 123 -27.30 31.15 0.97
N SER A 124 -28.31 30.60 0.31
CA SER A 124 -28.37 30.54 -1.15
C SER A 124 -28.42 31.91 -1.85
N SER A 125 -28.72 32.98 -1.12
CA SER A 125 -28.63 34.35 -1.64
C SER A 125 -27.23 34.94 -1.61
N ASN A 126 -26.29 34.30 -0.88
CA ASN A 126 -24.91 34.72 -0.81
C ASN A 126 -24.14 34.34 -2.11
N PRO A 127 -23.47 35.29 -2.76
CA PRO A 127 -22.67 34.99 -3.96
C PRO A 127 -21.63 33.89 -3.74
N ALA A 128 -21.07 33.73 -2.54
CA ALA A 128 -20.12 32.67 -2.20
C ALA A 128 -20.76 31.27 -2.28
N TYR A 129 -22.03 31.15 -1.87
CA TYR A 129 -22.79 29.91 -2.04
C TYR A 129 -22.91 29.52 -3.51
N VAL A 130 -23.34 30.45 -4.34
CA VAL A 130 -23.53 30.23 -5.77
C VAL A 130 -22.21 29.83 -6.43
N LEU A 131 -21.14 30.60 -6.18
CA LEU A 131 -19.81 30.33 -6.73
C LEU A 131 -19.29 28.95 -6.31
N TYR A 132 -19.42 28.58 -5.03
CA TYR A 132 -18.99 27.27 -4.52
C TYR A 132 -19.70 26.13 -5.25
N HIS A 133 -21.01 26.18 -5.40
CA HIS A 133 -21.79 25.15 -6.06
C HIS A 133 -21.48 25.06 -7.56
N GLU A 134 -21.38 26.18 -8.26
CA GLU A 134 -20.97 26.20 -9.67
C GLU A 134 -19.61 25.58 -9.90
N MET A 135 -18.65 25.90 -9.05
CA MET A 135 -17.31 25.33 -9.14
C MET A 135 -17.30 23.83 -8.79
N THR A 136 -17.99 23.43 -7.75
CA THR A 136 -18.08 22.01 -7.36
C THR A 136 -18.69 21.17 -8.48
N ASP A 137 -19.77 21.64 -9.10
CA ASP A 137 -20.43 20.94 -10.21
C ASP A 137 -19.53 20.89 -11.45
N LYS A 138 -18.83 21.98 -11.76
CA LYS A 138 -17.86 22.02 -12.86
C LYS A 138 -16.74 21.02 -12.68
N TYR A 139 -16.11 21.00 -11.51
CA TYR A 139 -15.01 20.07 -11.22
C TYR A 139 -15.50 18.63 -11.10
N PHE A 140 -16.69 18.40 -10.54
CA PHE A 140 -17.29 17.08 -10.54
C PHE A 140 -17.50 16.55 -11.96
N ALA A 141 -18.00 17.37 -12.88
CA ALA A 141 -18.17 16.96 -14.27
C ALA A 141 -16.83 16.61 -14.95
N GLN A 142 -15.76 17.33 -14.64
CA GLN A 142 -14.43 17.07 -15.19
C GLN A 142 -13.75 15.81 -14.60
N MET A 143 -14.03 15.49 -13.34
CA MET A 143 -13.37 14.41 -12.61
C MET A 143 -14.34 13.27 -12.23
N ARG A 144 -15.42 13.12 -12.97
CA ARG A 144 -16.50 12.17 -12.64
C ARG A 144 -15.96 10.77 -12.38
N ASP A 145 -15.12 10.26 -13.27
CA ASP A 145 -14.55 8.91 -13.17
C ASP A 145 -13.69 8.75 -11.89
N VAL A 146 -12.97 9.80 -11.49
CA VAL A 146 -12.16 9.79 -10.27
C VAL A 146 -13.05 9.77 -9.02
N TYR A 147 -14.12 10.57 -8.99
CA TYR A 147 -15.10 10.53 -7.90
C TYR A 147 -15.79 9.16 -7.80
N GLU A 148 -16.23 8.61 -8.93
CA GLU A 148 -16.87 7.31 -8.99
C GLU A 148 -15.91 6.18 -8.57
N LYS A 149 -14.63 6.23 -8.95
CA LYS A 149 -13.61 5.26 -8.53
C LYS A 149 -13.53 5.16 -7.01
N TYR A 150 -13.43 6.27 -6.30
CA TYR A 150 -13.26 6.25 -4.84
C TYR A 150 -14.59 6.06 -4.08
N SER A 151 -15.73 6.43 -4.65
CA SER A 151 -17.03 6.17 -4.03
C SER A 151 -17.51 4.73 -4.21
N SER A 152 -17.16 4.06 -5.32
CA SER A 152 -17.61 2.70 -5.64
C SER A 152 -17.10 1.63 -4.69
N THR A 153 -16.00 1.90 -3.96
CA THR A 153 -15.44 0.98 -2.94
C THR A 153 -16.28 0.92 -1.67
N SER A 154 -17.31 1.74 -1.57
CA SER A 154 -18.17 1.91 -0.40
C SER A 154 -19.43 1.06 -0.47
N ASN A 155 -19.95 0.67 0.69
CA ASN A 155 -21.26 0.02 0.80
C ASN A 155 -22.43 0.93 0.40
N ASN A 156 -22.24 2.26 0.41
CA ASN A 156 -23.21 3.26 -0.03
C ASN A 156 -22.56 4.29 -0.98
N PRO A 157 -22.35 3.93 -2.28
CA PRO A 157 -21.61 4.76 -3.22
C PRO A 157 -22.19 6.16 -3.41
N MET A 158 -23.52 6.31 -3.39
CA MET A 158 -24.18 7.59 -3.60
C MET A 158 -23.94 8.58 -2.45
N GLU A 159 -24.06 8.12 -1.21
CA GLU A 159 -23.78 8.94 -0.03
C GLU A 159 -22.29 9.32 0.01
N THR A 160 -21.42 8.36 -0.27
CA THR A 160 -19.96 8.60 -0.33
C THR A 160 -19.59 9.60 -1.41
N LEU A 161 -20.24 9.56 -2.55
CA LEU A 161 -20.04 10.51 -3.64
C LEU A 161 -20.38 11.95 -3.19
N GLU A 162 -21.50 12.13 -2.51
CA GLU A 162 -21.90 13.44 -1.98
C GLU A 162 -20.95 13.92 -0.87
N ASP A 163 -20.52 13.03 0.02
CA ASP A 163 -19.51 13.33 1.02
C ASP A 163 -18.18 13.79 0.38
N LEU A 164 -17.72 13.11 -0.69
CA LEU A 164 -16.52 13.49 -1.42
C LEU A 164 -16.66 14.84 -2.14
N LYS A 165 -17.82 15.10 -2.75
CA LYS A 165 -18.11 16.41 -3.37
C LYS A 165 -18.07 17.55 -2.37
N SER A 166 -18.59 17.33 -1.17
CA SER A 166 -18.60 18.33 -0.11
C SER A 166 -17.21 18.65 0.46
N LEU A 167 -16.18 17.87 0.09
CA LEU A 167 -14.78 18.14 0.44
C LEU A 167 -14.08 19.11 -0.52
N PHE A 168 -14.73 19.53 -1.62
CA PHE A 168 -14.15 20.52 -2.51
C PHE A 168 -13.67 21.76 -1.72
N PRO A 169 -12.43 22.28 -1.91
CA PRO A 169 -11.48 22.03 -3.01
C PRO A 169 -10.45 20.90 -2.76
N VAL A 170 -10.65 20.02 -1.79
CA VAL A 170 -9.78 18.85 -1.64
C VAL A 170 -10.04 17.88 -2.80
N HIS A 171 -8.98 17.53 -3.51
CA HIS A 171 -9.07 16.56 -4.59
C HIS A 171 -9.52 15.19 -4.06
N PRO A 172 -10.44 14.45 -4.72
CA PRO A 172 -10.96 13.17 -4.21
C PRO A 172 -9.87 12.12 -3.96
N ALA A 173 -8.82 12.08 -4.78
CA ALA A 173 -7.67 11.22 -4.53
C ALA A 173 -6.92 11.60 -3.25
N THR A 174 -6.76 12.90 -2.96
CA THR A 174 -6.14 13.39 -1.72
C THR A 174 -6.98 13.03 -0.50
N ALA A 175 -8.30 13.17 -0.59
CA ALA A 175 -9.22 12.75 0.46
C ALA A 175 -9.08 11.25 0.76
N ASN A 176 -9.02 10.41 -0.27
CA ASN A 176 -8.77 8.99 -0.13
C ASN A 176 -7.43 8.71 0.56
N MET A 177 -6.34 9.35 0.12
CA MET A 177 -5.01 9.21 0.73
C MET A 177 -4.98 9.66 2.20
N ALA A 178 -5.69 10.72 2.54
CA ALA A 178 -5.80 11.21 3.92
C ALA A 178 -6.49 10.19 4.84
N THR A 179 -7.46 9.43 4.34
CA THR A 179 -8.09 8.34 5.11
C THR A 179 -7.12 7.19 5.38
N TYR A 180 -6.27 6.84 4.41
CA TYR A 180 -5.19 5.86 4.59
C TYR A 180 -4.18 6.33 5.62
N TYR A 181 -3.76 7.60 5.54
CA TYR A 181 -2.86 8.18 6.53
C TYR A 181 -3.43 8.04 7.95
N ALA A 182 -4.69 8.41 8.14
CA ALA A 182 -5.34 8.32 9.45
C ALA A 182 -5.38 6.89 10.02
N ARG A 183 -5.59 5.91 9.15
CA ARG A 183 -5.71 4.51 9.54
C ARG A 183 -4.35 3.85 9.83
N GLU A 184 -3.35 4.12 9.00
CA GLU A 184 -2.10 3.36 9.00
C GLU A 184 -0.95 4.08 9.73
N VAL A 185 -0.98 5.39 9.82
CA VAL A 185 0.12 6.22 10.32
C VAL A 185 -0.28 7.00 11.54
N GLY A 186 -1.42 7.65 11.46
CA GLY A 186 -1.98 8.44 12.55
C GLY A 186 -2.62 7.54 13.60
N SER A 187 -2.40 7.82 14.87
CA SER A 187 -3.00 7.06 15.97
C SER A 187 -4.51 7.25 16.08
N SER A 188 -5.13 8.08 15.24
CA SER A 188 -6.57 8.34 15.31
C SER A 188 -7.11 9.15 14.11
N SER A 189 -8.44 9.19 13.95
CA SER A 189 -9.16 10.12 13.08
C SER A 189 -8.77 11.60 13.29
N ARG A 190 -8.12 11.92 14.40
CA ARG A 190 -7.60 13.25 14.71
C ARG A 190 -6.58 13.74 13.67
N SER A 191 -5.75 12.84 13.14
CA SER A 191 -4.74 13.19 12.13
C SER A 191 -5.33 13.75 10.85
N VAL A 192 -6.51 13.29 10.41
CA VAL A 192 -7.20 13.85 9.24
C VAL A 192 -7.72 15.25 9.55
N PHE A 193 -8.25 15.47 10.75
CA PHE A 193 -8.71 16.80 11.16
C PHE A 193 -7.56 17.77 11.31
N GLU A 194 -6.39 17.32 11.75
CA GLU A 194 -5.18 18.13 11.82
C GLU A 194 -4.72 18.51 10.41
N PHE A 195 -4.75 17.59 9.44
CA PHE A 195 -4.47 17.90 8.04
C PHE A 195 -5.46 18.94 7.49
N LEU A 196 -6.77 18.74 7.68
CA LEU A 196 -7.78 19.68 7.22
C LEU A 196 -7.74 21.04 7.91
N GLY A 197 -7.17 21.11 9.10
CA GLY A 197 -6.96 22.34 9.86
C GLY A 197 -5.56 22.93 9.75
N ASP A 198 -4.66 22.31 8.95
CA ASP A 198 -3.26 22.71 8.89
C ASP A 198 -3.09 24.11 8.28
N ASN A 199 -2.40 24.97 9.03
CA ASN A 199 -2.20 26.35 8.61
C ASN A 199 -1.17 26.50 7.47
N LYS A 200 -0.31 25.50 7.28
CA LYS A 200 0.75 25.57 6.26
C LYS A 200 0.29 25.07 4.90
N ALA A 201 -0.67 24.14 4.86
CA ALA A 201 -1.14 23.53 3.62
C ALA A 201 -2.53 24.05 3.23
N ILE A 202 -3.56 23.58 3.92
CA ILE A 202 -4.95 23.83 3.50
C ILE A 202 -5.37 25.28 3.72
N ARG A 203 -5.03 25.89 4.86
CA ARG A 203 -5.38 27.28 5.10
C ARG A 203 -4.69 28.21 4.12
N GLN A 204 -3.40 27.99 3.85
CA GLN A 204 -2.67 28.81 2.89
C GLN A 204 -3.29 28.73 1.49
N PHE A 205 -3.79 27.55 1.11
CA PHE A 205 -4.53 27.37 -0.14
C PHE A 205 -5.88 28.12 -0.12
N LEU A 206 -6.66 27.99 0.95
CA LEU A 206 -7.97 28.64 1.09
C LEU A 206 -7.89 30.18 1.18
N ASP A 207 -6.81 30.69 1.73
CA ASP A 207 -6.57 32.14 1.85
C ASP A 207 -6.09 32.79 0.52
N ASN A 208 -5.77 31.97 -0.49
CA ASN A 208 -5.27 32.44 -1.78
C ASN A 208 -6.34 32.31 -2.88
N GLU A 209 -7.04 33.40 -3.16
CA GLU A 209 -8.10 33.46 -4.20
C GLU A 209 -7.60 33.08 -5.60
N GLU A 210 -6.32 33.32 -5.91
CA GLU A 210 -5.75 32.98 -7.21
C GLU A 210 -5.72 31.46 -7.44
N PHE A 211 -5.37 30.67 -6.44
CA PHE A 211 -5.37 29.21 -6.56
C PHE A 211 -6.77 28.68 -6.89
N PHE A 212 -7.76 29.21 -6.23
CA PHE A 212 -9.14 28.80 -6.42
C PHE A 212 -9.68 29.17 -7.82
N THR A 213 -9.39 30.37 -8.28
CA THR A 213 -9.86 30.86 -9.60
C THR A 213 -9.11 30.25 -10.78
N GLN A 214 -7.86 29.80 -10.57
CA GLN A 214 -7.04 29.15 -11.61
C GLN A 214 -7.32 27.67 -11.79
N GLY A 215 -8.25 27.09 -11.06
CA GLY A 215 -8.59 25.68 -11.16
C GLY A 215 -7.66 24.74 -10.41
N GLN A 216 -6.88 25.28 -9.46
CA GLN A 216 -6.07 24.45 -8.59
C GLN A 216 -6.94 23.80 -7.51
N MET A 217 -6.45 22.68 -7.00
CA MET A 217 -7.07 21.90 -5.92
C MET A 217 -6.01 21.51 -4.91
N ILE A 218 -6.47 21.12 -3.73
CA ILE A 218 -5.58 20.54 -2.70
C ILE A 218 -5.27 19.10 -3.11
N THR A 219 -4.15 18.91 -3.79
CA THR A 219 -3.65 17.65 -4.30
C THR A 219 -2.79 16.90 -3.28
N ALA A 220 -2.35 15.70 -3.59
CA ALA A 220 -1.67 14.81 -2.64
C ALA A 220 -0.31 15.32 -2.14
N ASP A 221 0.33 16.21 -2.86
CA ASP A 221 1.57 16.86 -2.44
C ASP A 221 1.40 17.73 -1.18
N TYR A 222 0.22 18.35 -0.99
CA TYR A 222 -0.10 19.04 0.28
C TYR A 222 -0.16 18.05 1.46
N LEU A 223 -0.68 16.85 1.23
CA LEU A 223 -0.67 15.81 2.26
C LEU A 223 0.75 15.32 2.55
N TRP A 224 1.61 15.20 1.53
CA TRP A 224 3.02 14.90 1.73
C TRP A 224 3.71 15.91 2.65
N ASP A 225 3.52 17.19 2.40
CA ASP A 225 4.13 18.26 3.22
C ASP A 225 3.64 18.21 4.68
N PHE A 226 2.39 17.85 4.89
CA PHE A 226 1.82 17.64 6.22
C PHE A 226 2.44 16.44 6.95
N VAL A 227 2.60 15.30 6.28
CA VAL A 227 3.06 14.05 6.92
C VAL A 227 4.59 13.91 7.00
N LEU A 228 5.35 14.74 6.29
CA LEU A 228 6.80 14.61 6.16
C LEU A 228 7.53 14.62 7.50
N ASP A 229 7.12 15.48 8.44
CA ASP A 229 7.73 15.56 9.77
C ASP A 229 7.52 14.28 10.57
N GLU A 230 6.38 13.63 10.41
CA GLU A 230 6.08 12.33 11.04
C GLU A 230 6.89 11.20 10.38
N PHE A 231 6.99 11.20 9.06
CA PHE A 231 7.78 10.21 8.32
C PHE A 231 9.27 10.30 8.70
N ASN A 232 9.80 11.50 8.91
CA ASN A 232 11.17 11.70 9.37
C ASN A 232 11.43 11.16 10.79
N LYS A 233 10.41 11.11 11.65
CA LYS A 233 10.52 10.51 12.99
C LYS A 233 10.47 8.97 12.95
N LYS A 234 9.78 8.38 11.97
CA LYS A 234 9.58 6.93 11.81
C LYS A 234 10.48 6.36 10.70
N THR A 235 11.79 6.59 10.79
CA THR A 235 12.78 6.25 9.75
C THR A 235 12.83 4.77 9.40
N VAL A 236 12.58 3.86 10.34
CA VAL A 236 12.53 2.42 10.07
C VAL A 236 11.44 2.08 9.04
N LYS A 237 10.31 2.79 9.08
CA LYS A 237 9.15 2.51 8.24
C LYS A 237 9.16 3.34 6.96
N TYR A 238 9.56 4.60 7.04
CA TYR A 238 9.45 5.58 5.95
C TYR A 238 10.80 6.14 5.47
N GLY A 239 11.91 5.66 6.02
CA GLY A 239 13.25 6.17 5.68
C GLY A 239 13.54 6.16 4.18
N VAL A 240 13.05 5.15 3.47
CA VAL A 240 13.20 5.02 2.00
C VAL A 240 12.66 6.22 1.25
N VAL A 241 11.40 6.59 1.53
CA VAL A 241 10.73 7.68 0.82
C VAL A 241 11.28 9.06 1.25
N THR A 242 11.62 9.22 2.54
CA THR A 242 12.17 10.48 3.05
C THR A 242 13.60 10.72 2.57
N GLU A 243 14.42 9.68 2.47
CA GLU A 243 15.76 9.75 1.91
C GLU A 243 15.72 10.10 0.42
N ARG A 244 14.84 9.46 -0.34
CA ARG A 244 14.63 9.76 -1.76
C ARG A 244 14.19 11.21 -1.95
N PHE A 245 13.25 11.68 -1.15
CA PHE A 245 12.83 13.07 -1.17
C PHE A 245 14.00 14.04 -0.90
N ASN A 246 14.74 13.82 0.18
CA ASN A 246 15.84 14.68 0.56
C ASN A 246 16.96 14.73 -0.48
N SER A 247 17.22 13.61 -1.17
CA SER A 247 18.24 13.51 -2.21
C SER A 247 17.86 14.28 -3.49
N TYR A 248 16.58 14.30 -3.87
CA TYR A 248 16.17 14.83 -5.16
C TYR A 248 15.32 16.10 -5.12
N LYS A 249 14.77 16.52 -3.97
CA LYS A 249 13.86 17.66 -3.86
C LYS A 249 14.38 18.95 -4.51
N LEU A 250 15.65 19.27 -4.34
CA LEU A 250 16.25 20.49 -4.92
C LEU A 250 16.44 20.36 -6.44
N HIS A 251 16.75 19.16 -6.92
CA HIS A 251 16.89 18.89 -8.36
C HIS A 251 15.54 18.99 -9.06
N VAL A 252 14.52 18.35 -8.48
CA VAL A 252 13.14 18.37 -9.01
C VAL A 252 12.53 19.77 -8.95
N ALA A 253 12.69 20.48 -7.84
CA ALA A 253 12.16 21.85 -7.68
C ALA A 253 12.74 22.85 -8.71
N LYS A 254 13.99 22.66 -9.16
CA LYS A 254 14.57 23.48 -10.24
C LYS A 254 13.90 23.26 -11.58
N LYS A 255 13.25 22.12 -11.77
CA LYS A 255 12.55 21.79 -13.02
C LYS A 255 11.18 22.47 -13.11
N GLY A 256 10.47 22.54 -11.98
CA GLY A 256 9.16 23.19 -11.85
C GLY A 256 8.40 22.71 -10.62
N ASP A 257 7.45 23.52 -10.16
CA ASP A 257 6.62 23.20 -9.01
C ASP A 257 5.71 22.00 -9.29
N GLU A 258 5.23 21.85 -10.53
CA GLU A 258 4.43 20.72 -11.00
C GLU A 258 5.21 19.40 -10.91
N TYR A 259 6.50 19.39 -11.24
CA TYR A 259 7.37 18.23 -11.10
C TYR A 259 7.55 17.85 -9.62
N LEU A 260 7.74 18.84 -8.76
CA LEU A 260 7.88 18.63 -7.33
C LEU A 260 6.59 18.06 -6.72
N ALA A 261 5.44 18.58 -7.12
CA ALA A 261 4.13 18.11 -6.65
C ALA A 261 3.90 16.64 -7.02
N VAL A 262 4.13 16.28 -8.29
CA VAL A 262 3.98 14.89 -8.76
C VAL A 262 4.99 13.96 -8.08
N PHE A 263 6.23 14.39 -7.90
CA PHE A 263 7.24 13.61 -7.18
C PHE A 263 6.83 13.33 -5.73
N LYS A 264 6.35 14.33 -4.98
CA LYS A 264 5.82 14.15 -3.62
C LYS A 264 4.67 13.13 -3.59
N SER A 265 3.76 13.21 -4.55
CA SER A 265 2.61 12.30 -4.64
C SER A 265 3.03 10.86 -4.94
N ILE A 266 4.03 10.65 -5.79
CA ILE A 266 4.61 9.32 -6.05
C ILE A 266 5.24 8.75 -4.77
N LEU A 267 5.97 9.57 -4.01
CA LEU A 267 6.57 9.14 -2.76
C LEU A 267 5.51 8.77 -1.71
N LEU A 268 4.42 9.53 -1.66
CA LEU A 268 3.31 9.27 -0.75
C LEU A 268 2.62 7.93 -1.07
N LEU A 269 2.37 7.66 -2.35
CA LEU A 269 1.86 6.36 -2.79
C LEU A 269 2.80 5.21 -2.42
N ASN A 270 4.11 5.37 -2.64
CA ASN A 270 5.09 4.35 -2.23
C ASN A 270 5.09 4.12 -0.71
N ALA A 271 4.97 5.18 0.09
CA ALA A 271 4.88 5.07 1.54
C ALA A 271 3.66 4.25 1.97
N PHE A 272 2.50 4.48 1.35
CA PHE A 272 1.26 3.80 1.73
C PHE A 272 1.10 2.41 1.12
N ASN A 273 1.60 2.17 -0.09
CA ASN A 273 1.59 0.85 -0.71
C ASN A 273 2.38 -0.18 0.11
N ASN A 274 3.44 0.25 0.78
CA ASN A 274 4.22 -0.60 1.68
C ASN A 274 3.44 -1.02 2.94
N LEU A 275 2.34 -0.32 3.26
CA LEU A 275 1.54 -0.57 4.46
C LEU A 275 0.30 -1.40 4.18
N ALA A 276 -0.31 -1.17 3.05
CA ALA A 276 -1.55 -1.83 2.65
C ALA A 276 -1.47 -2.11 1.16
N ALA A 277 -1.35 -3.37 0.78
CA ALA A 277 -1.48 -3.79 -0.62
C ALA A 277 -2.94 -3.54 -1.08
N ASN A 278 -3.22 -2.29 -1.46
CA ASN A 278 -4.53 -1.86 -1.92
C ASN A 278 -4.36 -1.16 -3.27
N GLU A 279 -5.20 -1.55 -4.21
CA GLU A 279 -5.19 -1.05 -5.58
C GLU A 279 -5.24 0.48 -5.66
N THR A 280 -5.99 1.15 -4.75
CA THR A 280 -6.16 2.62 -4.76
C THR A 280 -4.94 3.40 -4.29
N VAL A 281 -3.96 2.76 -3.63
CA VAL A 281 -2.72 3.39 -3.16
C VAL A 281 -1.47 2.82 -3.83
N THR A 282 -1.62 1.89 -4.75
CA THR A 282 -0.52 1.39 -5.58
C THR A 282 0.05 2.56 -6.40
N PRO A 283 1.38 2.74 -6.46
CA PRO A 283 2.02 3.82 -7.23
C PRO A 283 2.00 3.53 -8.74
N SER A 284 0.82 3.18 -9.27
CA SER A 284 0.58 2.96 -10.69
C SER A 284 0.48 4.30 -11.42
N GLU A 285 0.80 4.27 -12.72
CA GLU A 285 0.64 5.45 -13.57
C GLU A 285 -0.78 5.99 -13.53
N GLU A 286 -1.77 5.10 -13.57
CA GLU A 286 -3.19 5.47 -13.47
C GLU A 286 -3.50 6.21 -12.16
N ASN A 287 -3.06 5.70 -11.01
CA ASN A 287 -3.30 6.35 -9.73
C ASN A 287 -2.61 7.71 -9.63
N ILE A 288 -1.39 7.83 -10.16
CA ILE A 288 -0.67 9.11 -10.18
C ILE A 288 -1.42 10.12 -11.05
N ARG A 289 -1.87 9.74 -12.25
CA ARG A 289 -2.67 10.59 -13.12
C ARG A 289 -3.97 11.02 -12.44
N ASN A 290 -4.68 10.08 -11.83
CA ASN A 290 -5.93 10.35 -11.12
C ASN A 290 -5.79 11.36 -9.99
N MET A 291 -4.59 11.60 -9.45
CA MET A 291 -4.35 12.62 -8.43
C MET A 291 -4.36 14.05 -8.97
N TYR A 292 -4.26 14.22 -10.29
CA TYR A 292 -4.12 15.52 -10.93
C TYR A 292 -5.16 15.79 -12.01
N VAL A 293 -6.08 14.83 -12.28
CA VAL A 293 -7.21 15.04 -13.21
C VAL A 293 -8.00 16.28 -12.80
N GLY A 294 -8.29 17.13 -13.75
CA GLY A 294 -9.03 18.38 -13.53
C GLY A 294 -8.20 19.53 -12.96
N THR A 295 -6.92 19.32 -12.68
CA THR A 295 -5.98 20.37 -12.28
C THR A 295 -5.17 20.90 -13.48
N PRO A 296 -4.51 22.07 -13.36
CA PRO A 296 -3.62 22.56 -14.42
C PRO A 296 -2.48 21.58 -14.80
N PHE A 297 -2.04 20.73 -13.88
CA PHE A 297 -0.93 19.79 -14.10
C PHE A 297 -1.30 18.57 -14.96
N ASP A 298 -2.59 18.29 -15.12
CA ASP A 298 -3.08 17.14 -15.88
C ASP A 298 -2.55 17.10 -17.33
N LYS A 299 -2.43 18.26 -17.95
CA LYS A 299 -1.98 18.40 -19.35
C LYS A 299 -0.53 18.00 -19.56
N ASP A 300 0.31 18.19 -18.56
CA ASP A 300 1.76 18.02 -18.64
C ASP A 300 2.21 16.69 -18.00
N MET A 301 1.27 15.85 -17.57
CA MET A 301 1.54 14.64 -16.80
C MET A 301 2.48 13.66 -17.54
N ASP A 302 2.31 13.47 -18.86
CA ASP A 302 3.18 12.61 -19.66
C ASP A 302 4.63 13.10 -19.59
N THR A 303 4.83 14.39 -19.82
CA THR A 303 6.17 15.01 -19.78
C THR A 303 6.81 14.92 -18.41
N ILE A 304 6.02 15.11 -17.35
CA ILE A 304 6.48 15.05 -15.96
C ILE A 304 6.93 13.63 -15.61
N LEU A 305 6.09 12.64 -15.90
CA LEU A 305 6.37 11.23 -15.57
C LEU A 305 7.56 10.68 -16.37
N ASP A 306 7.64 11.00 -17.65
CA ASP A 306 8.77 10.62 -18.50
C ASP A 306 10.08 11.23 -18.01
N TRP A 307 10.06 12.49 -17.59
CA TRP A 307 11.25 13.14 -17.06
C TRP A 307 11.68 12.51 -15.72
N ILE A 308 10.75 12.29 -14.76
CA ILE A 308 11.04 11.66 -13.46
C ILE A 308 11.67 10.28 -13.65
N ASN A 309 11.15 9.49 -14.59
CA ASN A 309 11.67 8.16 -14.90
C ASN A 309 13.05 8.24 -15.61
N THR A 310 13.22 9.14 -16.58
CA THR A 310 14.47 9.30 -17.34
C THR A 310 15.62 9.79 -16.46
N GLU A 311 15.35 10.69 -15.51
CA GLU A 311 16.33 11.14 -14.52
C GLU A 311 16.64 10.09 -13.43
N GLY A 312 15.95 8.94 -13.45
CA GLY A 312 16.16 7.88 -12.46
C GLY A 312 15.72 8.24 -11.03
N ILE A 313 14.89 9.27 -10.91
CA ILE A 313 14.37 9.73 -9.60
C ILE A 313 13.45 8.69 -9.00
N VAL A 314 12.55 8.14 -9.82
CA VAL A 314 11.72 6.99 -9.54
C VAL A 314 11.70 6.11 -10.79
N GLN A 315 11.71 4.80 -10.65
CA GLN A 315 11.76 3.88 -11.79
C GLN A 315 10.39 3.30 -12.07
N LYS A 316 10.00 3.35 -13.34
CA LYS A 316 8.78 2.70 -13.82
C LYS A 316 9.07 1.23 -14.11
N SER A 317 8.37 0.33 -13.45
CA SER A 317 8.43 -1.11 -13.75
C SER A 317 7.71 -1.44 -15.08
N PRO A 318 7.93 -2.62 -15.69
CA PRO A 318 7.18 -3.06 -16.86
C PRO A 318 5.66 -3.10 -16.65
N GLN A 319 5.21 -3.26 -15.41
CA GLN A 319 3.80 -3.26 -15.03
C GLN A 319 3.23 -1.84 -14.84
N GLY A 320 4.02 -0.79 -15.12
CA GLY A 320 3.59 0.60 -14.98
C GLY A 320 3.57 1.13 -13.54
N ILE A 321 4.28 0.46 -12.63
CA ILE A 321 4.40 0.86 -11.23
C ILE A 321 5.66 1.72 -11.04
N TYR A 322 5.52 2.86 -10.37
CA TYR A 322 6.63 3.78 -10.08
C TYR A 322 7.23 3.44 -8.70
N GLU A 323 8.37 2.77 -8.71
CA GLU A 323 9.02 2.23 -7.52
C GLU A 323 10.28 3.02 -7.14
N ILE A 324 10.50 3.17 -5.84
CA ILE A 324 11.75 3.69 -5.30
C ILE A 324 12.69 2.50 -5.14
N ARG A 325 13.67 2.40 -6.02
CA ARG A 325 14.71 1.39 -5.90
C ARG A 325 15.97 1.98 -5.26
N PHE A 326 16.49 1.29 -4.27
CA PHE A 326 17.83 1.54 -3.78
C PHE A 326 18.83 0.88 -4.71
N SER A 327 19.39 1.66 -5.62
CA SER A 327 20.60 1.24 -6.29
C SER A 327 21.65 2.30 -6.00
N ALA A 328 22.73 1.88 -5.38
CA ALA A 328 23.95 2.67 -5.28
C ALA A 328 24.66 2.78 -6.65
N LEU A 329 24.08 2.18 -7.70
CA LEU A 329 24.61 2.13 -9.04
C LEU A 329 23.84 3.12 -9.93
N ASP A 330 24.55 3.84 -10.78
CA ASP A 330 23.97 4.70 -11.80
C ASP A 330 23.08 3.86 -12.73
N THR A 331 21.78 4.19 -12.79
CA THR A 331 20.82 3.46 -13.63
C THR A 331 21.18 3.53 -15.12
N LYS A 332 21.80 4.62 -15.56
CA LYS A 332 22.30 4.76 -16.95
C LYS A 332 23.44 3.79 -17.22
N GLU A 333 24.37 3.67 -16.27
CA GLU A 333 25.47 2.71 -16.37
C GLU A 333 24.96 1.26 -16.37
N ILE A 334 23.97 0.94 -15.54
CA ILE A 334 23.33 -0.38 -15.54
C ILE A 334 22.65 -0.67 -16.88
N GLU A 335 21.89 0.27 -17.44
CA GLU A 335 21.24 0.08 -18.74
C GLU A 335 22.25 -0.03 -19.89
N GLU A 336 23.36 0.70 -19.85
CA GLU A 336 24.43 0.55 -20.82
C GLU A 336 25.13 -0.81 -20.71
N ILE A 337 25.47 -1.24 -19.51
CA ILE A 337 26.05 -2.56 -19.25
C ILE A 337 25.06 -3.66 -19.69
N LYS A 338 23.78 -3.54 -19.36
CA LYS A 338 22.74 -4.48 -19.79
C LYS A 338 22.67 -4.57 -21.32
N LYS A 339 22.65 -3.43 -22.01
CA LYS A 339 22.68 -3.40 -23.49
C LYS A 339 23.92 -4.09 -24.06
N GLN A 340 25.09 -3.84 -23.48
CA GLN A 340 26.33 -4.47 -23.91
C GLN A 340 26.31 -5.98 -23.67
N LEU A 341 25.87 -6.43 -22.50
CA LEU A 341 25.75 -7.84 -22.17
C LEU A 341 24.76 -8.57 -23.09
N LEU A 342 23.59 -7.96 -23.33
CA LEU A 342 22.58 -8.53 -24.23
C LEU A 342 23.04 -8.58 -25.69
N ALA A 343 23.89 -7.65 -26.13
CA ALA A 343 24.43 -7.62 -27.50
C ALA A 343 25.56 -8.61 -27.69
N ASN A 344 26.44 -8.79 -26.70
CA ASN A 344 27.70 -9.52 -26.85
C ASN A 344 27.65 -10.91 -26.18
N ASP A 345 27.30 -10.96 -24.90
CA ASP A 345 27.46 -12.16 -24.07
C ASP A 345 26.18 -12.99 -23.93
N PHE A 346 25.02 -12.32 -23.98
CA PHE A 346 23.71 -12.96 -23.82
C PHE A 346 22.77 -12.66 -24.99
N LYS A 347 23.25 -12.95 -26.17
CA LYS A 347 22.49 -12.72 -27.42
C LYS A 347 21.15 -13.49 -27.42
N TYR A 348 21.12 -14.66 -26.82
CA TYR A 348 19.94 -15.51 -26.77
C TYR A 348 19.37 -15.65 -25.35
N THR A 349 18.05 -15.67 -25.23
CA THR A 349 17.35 -15.83 -23.94
C THR A 349 17.73 -17.13 -23.25
N SER A 350 17.99 -18.21 -24.00
CA SER A 350 18.44 -19.48 -23.45
C SER A 350 19.79 -19.38 -22.72
N GLN A 351 20.65 -18.47 -23.13
CA GLN A 351 21.93 -18.23 -22.46
C GLN A 351 21.72 -17.56 -21.09
N LEU A 352 20.82 -16.57 -21.03
CA LEU A 352 20.43 -15.92 -19.76
C LEU A 352 19.85 -16.93 -18.77
N LEU A 353 18.99 -17.82 -19.23
CA LEU A 353 18.35 -18.83 -18.37
C LEU A 353 19.32 -19.89 -17.86
N LYS A 354 20.40 -20.19 -18.60
CA LYS A 354 21.48 -21.06 -18.12
C LYS A 354 22.31 -20.44 -17.00
N PHE A 355 22.39 -19.11 -16.95
CA PHE A 355 23.07 -18.37 -15.87
C PHE A 355 22.24 -18.26 -14.61
N SER A 356 20.92 -18.36 -14.72
CA SER A 356 19.99 -18.25 -13.60
C SER A 356 19.44 -19.62 -13.24
N ASN A 357 19.85 -20.16 -12.11
CA ASN A 357 19.28 -21.41 -11.57
C ASN A 357 17.78 -21.28 -11.23
N ILE A 358 17.27 -20.06 -11.12
CA ILE A 358 15.87 -19.79 -10.73
C ILE A 358 14.88 -20.39 -11.74
N ALA A 359 15.12 -20.20 -13.04
CA ALA A 359 14.24 -20.76 -14.07
C ALA A 359 14.30 -22.28 -14.08
N GLN A 360 15.50 -22.85 -13.91
CA GLN A 360 15.71 -24.29 -13.80
C GLN A 360 14.95 -24.88 -12.62
N GLU A 361 15.12 -24.29 -11.43
CA GLU A 361 14.45 -24.74 -10.20
C GLU A 361 12.92 -24.61 -10.29
N ALA A 362 12.41 -23.55 -10.91
CA ALA A 362 10.97 -23.35 -11.09
C ALA A 362 10.35 -24.44 -11.99
N VAL A 363 11.03 -24.77 -13.10
CA VAL A 363 10.59 -25.82 -14.01
C VAL A 363 10.72 -27.19 -13.35
N ASP A 364 11.83 -27.49 -12.69
CA ASP A 364 12.05 -28.74 -11.96
C ASP A 364 10.96 -28.98 -10.90
N ASN A 365 10.61 -27.96 -10.13
CA ASN A 365 9.56 -28.06 -9.11
C ASN A 365 8.17 -28.35 -9.71
N LYS A 366 7.88 -27.83 -10.90
CA LYS A 366 6.63 -28.13 -11.62
C LYS A 366 6.65 -29.53 -12.23
N LEU A 367 7.76 -29.94 -12.82
CA LEU A 367 7.91 -31.26 -13.46
C LEU A 367 7.94 -32.41 -12.44
N LYS A 368 8.38 -32.18 -11.20
CA LYS A 368 8.26 -33.17 -10.10
C LYS A 368 6.83 -33.65 -9.85
N GLN A 369 5.83 -32.86 -10.25
CA GLN A 369 4.41 -33.24 -10.15
C GLN A 369 3.99 -34.24 -11.26
N ILE A 370 4.81 -34.36 -12.29
CA ILE A 370 4.58 -35.34 -13.37
C ILE A 370 5.23 -36.66 -12.95
N ASN A 371 4.41 -37.71 -12.79
CA ASN A 371 4.91 -39.00 -12.34
C ASN A 371 5.64 -39.78 -13.47
N ARG A 372 6.55 -39.11 -14.18
CA ARG A 372 7.40 -39.64 -15.24
C ARG A 372 8.76 -38.95 -15.23
N PRO A 373 9.85 -39.62 -15.54
CA PRO A 373 11.14 -38.95 -15.70
C PRO A 373 11.14 -38.06 -16.93
N VAL A 374 11.49 -36.81 -16.73
CA VAL A 374 11.59 -35.78 -17.78
C VAL A 374 12.96 -35.13 -17.73
N ALA A 375 13.47 -34.74 -18.89
CA ALA A 375 14.60 -33.84 -19.05
C ALA A 375 14.15 -32.65 -19.90
N PHE A 376 14.74 -31.51 -19.73
CA PHE A 376 14.38 -30.35 -20.51
C PHE A 376 15.56 -29.42 -20.79
N GLU A 377 15.45 -28.63 -21.85
CA GLU A 377 16.37 -27.55 -22.20
C GLU A 377 15.61 -26.35 -22.74
N PHE A 378 16.22 -25.16 -22.60
CA PHE A 378 15.72 -23.91 -23.16
C PHE A 378 16.43 -23.60 -24.48
N TYR A 379 15.66 -23.23 -25.48
CA TYR A 379 16.13 -22.87 -26.81
C TYR A 379 15.59 -21.50 -27.21
N SER A 380 16.47 -20.60 -27.64
CA SER A 380 16.11 -19.30 -28.23
C SER A 380 17.21 -18.90 -29.20
N GLU A 381 17.15 -19.43 -30.41
CA GLU A 381 18.19 -19.23 -31.43
C GLU A 381 17.71 -18.22 -32.48
N ASP A 382 18.65 -17.56 -33.17
CA ASP A 382 18.35 -16.88 -34.41
C ASP A 382 17.79 -17.89 -35.40
N VAL A 383 16.70 -17.58 -35.97
CA VAL A 383 15.69 -18.39 -36.62
C VAL A 383 16.21 -19.22 -37.79
N ASN A 384 17.24 -19.99 -37.57
CA ASN A 384 17.65 -21.02 -38.51
C ASN A 384 17.09 -22.37 -38.02
N GLU A 385 16.01 -22.82 -38.66
CA GLU A 385 15.32 -24.06 -38.37
C GLU A 385 16.28 -25.26 -38.28
N TYR A 386 17.19 -25.39 -39.23
CA TYR A 386 18.16 -26.48 -39.27
C TYR A 386 19.08 -26.49 -38.05
N THR A 387 19.60 -25.33 -37.66
CA THR A 387 20.52 -25.21 -36.52
C THR A 387 19.78 -25.50 -35.21
N LEU A 388 18.56 -24.99 -35.08
CA LEU A 388 17.73 -25.19 -33.88
C LEU A 388 17.34 -26.65 -33.69
N LEU A 389 16.84 -27.30 -34.75
CA LEU A 389 16.45 -28.70 -34.70
C LEU A 389 17.62 -29.63 -34.43
N ASN A 390 18.81 -29.35 -34.99
CA ASN A 390 20.01 -30.11 -34.67
C ASN A 390 20.44 -29.97 -33.20
N LYS A 391 20.29 -28.80 -32.61
CA LYS A 391 20.57 -28.61 -31.17
C LYS A 391 19.60 -29.38 -30.32
N ILE A 392 18.31 -29.35 -30.63
CA ILE A 392 17.26 -30.11 -29.92
C ILE A 392 17.52 -31.61 -30.05
N GLU A 393 17.86 -32.10 -31.24
CA GLU A 393 18.21 -33.50 -31.46
C GLU A 393 19.44 -33.92 -30.61
N ASN A 394 20.45 -33.09 -30.53
CA ASN A 394 21.63 -33.33 -29.71
C ASN A 394 21.29 -33.32 -28.21
N GLY A 395 20.51 -32.37 -27.74
CA GLY A 395 19.99 -32.33 -26.34
C GLY A 395 19.21 -33.60 -26.02
N ARG A 396 18.35 -34.03 -26.94
CA ARG A 396 17.61 -35.29 -26.81
C ARG A 396 18.50 -36.53 -26.76
N LYS A 397 19.55 -36.60 -27.58
CA LYS A 397 20.53 -37.70 -27.58
C LYS A 397 21.35 -37.80 -26.31
N ASN A 398 21.61 -36.65 -25.66
CA ASN A 398 22.33 -36.58 -24.39
C ASN A 398 21.46 -36.96 -23.19
N ALA A 399 20.13 -36.93 -23.33
CA ALA A 399 19.22 -37.37 -22.30
C ALA A 399 19.01 -38.90 -22.35
N PRO A 400 18.75 -39.58 -21.22
CA PRO A 400 18.46 -41.02 -21.18
C PRO A 400 17.27 -41.38 -22.10
N SER A 401 17.33 -42.53 -22.75
CA SER A 401 16.32 -42.94 -23.75
C SER A 401 14.91 -43.13 -23.19
N TYR A 402 14.80 -43.42 -21.90
CA TYR A 402 13.52 -43.62 -21.19
C TYR A 402 12.86 -42.31 -20.71
N VAL A 403 13.50 -41.16 -20.91
CA VAL A 403 13.05 -39.87 -20.45
C VAL A 403 12.31 -39.14 -21.57
N VAL A 404 11.19 -38.49 -21.26
CA VAL A 404 10.57 -37.54 -22.18
C VAL A 404 11.40 -36.26 -22.16
N PHE A 405 11.85 -35.81 -23.33
CA PHE A 405 12.62 -34.60 -23.46
C PHE A 405 11.69 -33.43 -23.80
N ILE A 406 11.79 -32.34 -23.04
CA ILE A 406 10.98 -31.14 -23.26
C ILE A 406 11.89 -30.02 -23.81
N ALA A 407 11.55 -29.55 -25.00
CA ALA A 407 12.22 -28.40 -25.63
C ALA A 407 11.37 -27.14 -25.39
N PHE A 408 11.80 -26.28 -24.46
CA PHE A 408 11.18 -24.97 -24.24
C PHE A 408 11.71 -23.96 -25.24
N MET A 409 10.85 -23.50 -26.15
CA MET A 409 11.20 -22.56 -27.21
C MET A 409 10.81 -21.14 -26.81
N LEU A 410 11.81 -20.30 -26.61
CA LEU A 410 11.70 -18.95 -26.04
C LEU A 410 11.94 -17.88 -27.09
N ALA A 411 11.04 -16.93 -27.22
CA ALA A 411 11.12 -15.84 -28.19
C ALA A 411 11.37 -14.49 -27.50
N ARG A 412 12.16 -13.63 -28.13
CA ARG A 412 12.43 -12.24 -27.70
C ARG A 412 11.62 -11.22 -28.49
N SER A 413 10.94 -11.66 -29.54
CA SER A 413 10.08 -10.82 -30.37
C SER A 413 8.90 -11.62 -30.90
N ASN A 414 7.82 -10.93 -31.24
CA ASN A 414 6.64 -11.55 -31.88
C ASN A 414 6.97 -12.24 -33.19
N ARG A 415 7.99 -11.75 -33.92
CA ARG A 415 8.46 -12.39 -35.16
C ARG A 415 9.12 -13.73 -34.86
N GLU A 416 10.02 -13.79 -33.85
CA GLU A 416 10.65 -15.04 -33.43
C GLU A 416 9.60 -16.01 -32.88
N LEU A 417 8.63 -15.52 -32.13
CA LEU A 417 7.55 -16.33 -31.59
C LEU A 417 6.77 -17.06 -32.69
N ALA A 418 6.39 -16.35 -33.76
CA ALA A 418 5.65 -16.94 -34.86
C ALA A 418 6.47 -18.03 -35.56
N VAL A 419 7.78 -17.81 -35.78
CA VAL A 419 8.66 -18.77 -36.40
C VAL A 419 8.92 -19.98 -35.49
N LEU A 420 9.15 -19.78 -34.21
CA LEU A 420 9.34 -20.89 -33.27
C LEU A 420 8.11 -21.76 -33.12
N LYS A 421 6.90 -21.18 -33.17
CA LYS A 421 5.65 -21.95 -33.21
C LYS A 421 5.53 -22.82 -34.50
N ASP A 422 5.87 -22.26 -35.65
CA ASP A 422 5.85 -23.00 -36.89
C ASP A 422 6.87 -24.17 -36.88
N ILE A 423 8.10 -23.90 -36.41
CA ILE A 423 9.15 -24.91 -36.28
C ILE A 423 8.71 -26.00 -35.27
N ALA A 424 8.14 -25.62 -34.12
CA ALA A 424 7.67 -26.57 -33.12
C ALA A 424 6.57 -27.47 -33.66
N GLN A 425 5.63 -26.92 -34.44
CA GLN A 425 4.55 -27.69 -35.04
C GLN A 425 5.11 -28.70 -36.06
N LYS A 426 5.95 -28.26 -36.98
CA LYS A 426 6.59 -29.12 -38.00
C LYS A 426 7.45 -30.22 -37.37
N ALA A 427 8.24 -29.85 -36.34
CA ALA A 427 9.09 -30.81 -35.64
C ALA A 427 8.31 -31.85 -34.84
N SER A 428 7.11 -31.51 -34.32
CA SER A 428 6.26 -32.44 -33.62
C SER A 428 5.72 -33.57 -34.49
N GLU A 429 5.67 -33.36 -35.79
CA GLU A 429 5.27 -34.35 -36.81
C GLU A 429 6.43 -35.22 -37.34
N ASP A 430 7.68 -34.82 -37.04
CA ASP A 430 8.89 -35.50 -37.52
C ASP A 430 9.22 -36.73 -36.61
N GLU A 431 9.39 -37.85 -37.22
CA GLU A 431 9.76 -39.14 -36.58
C GLU A 431 11.02 -39.04 -35.68
N ARG A 432 11.97 -38.15 -36.03
CA ARG A 432 13.19 -37.92 -35.25
C ARG A 432 12.93 -37.42 -33.82
N PHE A 433 11.79 -36.79 -33.62
CA PHE A 433 11.42 -36.13 -32.35
C PHE A 433 10.27 -36.81 -31.61
N LYS A 434 10.00 -38.12 -31.88
CA LYS A 434 8.93 -38.89 -31.25
C LYS A 434 8.84 -38.81 -29.73
N ASN A 435 9.97 -38.60 -29.05
CA ASN A 435 10.06 -38.47 -27.58
C ASN A 435 10.41 -37.06 -27.13
N VAL A 436 10.17 -36.05 -27.97
CA VAL A 436 10.37 -34.64 -27.66
C VAL A 436 9.03 -33.94 -27.57
N ALA A 437 8.77 -33.27 -26.46
CA ALA A 437 7.65 -32.35 -26.33
C ALA A 437 8.14 -30.94 -26.61
N PHE A 438 7.56 -30.29 -27.59
CA PHE A 438 7.88 -28.89 -27.93
C PHE A 438 6.90 -27.98 -27.20
N ILE A 439 7.42 -27.01 -26.44
CA ILE A 439 6.64 -26.00 -25.75
C ILE A 439 7.06 -24.63 -26.26
N ALA A 440 6.23 -24.02 -27.08
CA ALA A 440 6.33 -22.61 -27.45
C ALA A 440 5.37 -21.79 -26.61
N PHE A 441 5.85 -20.71 -26.01
CA PHE A 441 5.03 -19.86 -25.17
C PHE A 441 4.06 -19.00 -26.00
N ASP A 442 3.01 -18.48 -25.38
CA ASP A 442 2.03 -17.62 -26.07
C ASP A 442 2.45 -16.15 -26.12
N SER A 443 3.44 -15.77 -25.32
CA SER A 443 4.00 -14.42 -25.25
C SER A 443 5.51 -14.44 -25.37
N VAL A 444 6.09 -13.31 -25.77
CA VAL A 444 7.53 -13.07 -25.71
C VAL A 444 7.99 -12.91 -24.27
N LEU A 445 9.22 -13.32 -24.01
CA LEU A 445 9.88 -13.04 -22.72
C LEU A 445 10.48 -11.63 -22.80
N ASP A 446 9.99 -10.74 -21.93
CA ASP A 446 10.52 -9.39 -21.74
C ASP A 446 11.79 -9.40 -20.88
#